data_3f96901575aa8fe668cf52e2ce69a264
#
_entry.id   3f96901575aa8fe668cf52e2ce69a264
#
_cell.length_a   1.000
_cell.length_b   1.000
_cell.length_c   1.000
_cell.angle_alpha   90.00
_cell.angle_beta   90.00
_cell.angle_gamma   90.00
#
_symmetry.space_group_name_H-M   'P 1'
#
loop_
_entity.id
_entity.type
_entity.pdbx_description
1 polymer ?
#
loop_
_entity_poly.entity_id
_entity_poly.type
_entity_poly.pdbx_seq_one_letter_code
_entity_poly.pdbx_strand_id
1 'polypeptide(L)'
;MSEEIKNNINNEPNDTEVASTEQTPAEDVEIVGVNFREAGKIYFFSPEGLKLNVGEKVIVETSRGVELGTVKVANKMLSSSEIVSPLKPITRVATAADIKHYEDNRAAEADAIAICEKKVENHGLGMKLVGAEYTFDNSKLIFYFTCESRVDFRELVRDLASTFRTRIELRQIGIRDEAKMLGGIGVCGRKLCCANFLSDFVQVSIKMAKEQNFSLNSSKVSGACGRLMCCLRYEHETYEDAIKHTPSVGSVVKTVDGDGVVIETKPLAREIKVRLSDNDKDAPKLYKCADVKVLSRPHKQSNKQKDEDEIIED
;
A
#
# COMPACT_ATOMS: atom_id res chain seq x y z
N MET A 1 2.18 63.64 -13.51
CA MET A 1 0.87 64.11 -13.04
C MET A 1 0.36 62.99 -12.16
N SER A 2 0.67 63.11 -10.90
CA SER A 2 -0.15 63.69 -9.82
C SER A 2 -1.20 62.68 -9.38
N GLU A 3 -1.31 62.26 -8.27
CA GLU A 3 -1.17 62.52 -6.79
C GLU A 3 -1.98 61.45 -6.13
N GLU A 4 -1.38 60.74 -5.19
CA GLU A 4 -1.56 60.86 -3.74
C GLU A 4 -3.01 60.99 -3.28
N ILE A 5 -3.45 60.08 -2.38
CA ILE A 5 -3.96 60.50 -1.07
C ILE A 5 -3.87 59.30 -0.10
N LYS A 6 -3.29 59.64 1.05
CA LYS A 6 -3.02 58.86 2.27
C LYS A 6 -4.25 58.75 3.18
N ASN A 7 -4.16 57.73 4.05
CA ASN A 7 -4.64 57.70 5.44
C ASN A 7 -6.11 57.43 5.73
N ASN A 8 -6.44 56.41 6.48
CA ASN A 8 -6.51 56.54 7.94
C ASN A 8 -6.68 55.20 8.63
N ILE A 9 -5.91 55.06 9.69
CA ILE A 9 -5.94 54.06 10.71
C ILE A 9 -7.15 54.33 11.63
N ASN A 10 -7.96 53.33 11.94
CA ASN A 10 -8.68 53.26 13.21
C ASN A 10 -8.76 51.82 13.66
N ASN A 11 -8.02 51.54 14.71
CA ASN A 11 -8.16 50.39 15.59
C ASN A 11 -9.45 50.52 16.37
N GLU A 12 -10.26 49.45 16.31
CA GLU A 12 -11.13 49.09 17.44
C GLU A 12 -11.11 47.56 17.59
N PRO A 13 -11.03 47.01 18.81
CA PRO A 13 -11.01 45.57 19.05
C PRO A 13 -12.44 45.05 18.99
N ASN A 14 -12.72 44.23 18.01
CA ASN A 14 -13.96 43.47 17.99
C ASN A 14 -13.70 42.16 18.75
N ASP A 15 -14.19 42.11 19.97
CA ASP A 15 -14.44 40.90 20.74
C ASP A 15 -15.44 40.04 19.95
N THR A 16 -14.88 39.09 19.18
CA THR A 16 -15.71 38.03 18.61
C THR A 16 -15.64 36.85 19.56
N GLU A 17 -16.72 36.69 20.29
CA GLU A 17 -17.01 35.51 21.09
C GLU A 17 -16.62 34.24 20.30
N VAL A 18 -15.68 33.49 20.86
CA VAL A 18 -15.38 32.13 20.43
C VAL A 18 -16.61 31.31 20.80
N ALA A 19 -17.51 31.12 19.84
CA ALA A 19 -18.57 30.14 19.95
C ALA A 19 -17.90 28.79 20.17
N SER A 20 -17.98 28.29 21.38
CA SER A 20 -17.68 26.91 21.72
C SER A 20 -18.60 26.03 20.88
N THR A 21 -18.05 25.46 19.81
CA THR A 21 -18.69 24.35 19.09
C THR A 21 -18.81 23.22 20.09
N GLU A 22 -19.99 23.05 20.65
CA GLU A 22 -20.38 21.86 21.38
C GLU A 22 -20.13 20.68 20.43
N GLN A 23 -19.09 19.89 20.74
CA GLN A 23 -18.86 18.60 20.12
C GLN A 23 -20.03 17.73 20.57
N THR A 24 -21.02 17.58 19.70
CA THR A 24 -22.02 16.50 19.81
C THR A 24 -21.25 15.20 20.06
N PRO A 25 -21.61 14.41 21.08
CA PRO A 25 -20.96 13.13 21.33
C PRO A 25 -21.04 12.31 20.04
N ALA A 26 -19.90 11.83 19.56
CA ALA A 26 -19.82 11.00 18.38
C ALA A 26 -20.68 9.75 18.62
N GLU A 27 -21.79 9.62 17.91
CA GLU A 27 -22.66 8.45 18.01
C GLU A 27 -21.88 7.24 17.48
N ASP A 28 -21.90 6.16 18.25
CA ASP A 28 -21.33 4.89 17.83
C ASP A 28 -22.20 4.27 16.72
N VAL A 29 -21.58 3.95 15.60
CA VAL A 29 -22.24 3.35 14.43
C VAL A 29 -21.80 1.91 14.30
N GLU A 30 -22.76 1.01 14.09
CA GLU A 30 -22.47 -0.39 13.84
C GLU A 30 -21.98 -0.58 12.42
N ILE A 31 -20.82 -1.24 12.28
CA ILE A 31 -20.15 -1.50 11.01
C ILE A 31 -19.82 -2.97 10.82
N VAL A 32 -19.67 -3.38 9.56
CA VAL A 32 -19.16 -4.68 9.15
C VAL A 32 -18.07 -4.46 8.08
N GLY A 33 -16.94 -5.14 8.22
CA GLY A 33 -15.85 -5.06 7.25
C GLY A 33 -15.96 -6.16 6.20
N VAL A 34 -16.06 -5.76 4.93
CA VAL A 34 -16.22 -6.67 3.78
C VAL A 34 -15.04 -6.50 2.82
N ASN A 35 -14.54 -7.58 2.27
CA ASN A 35 -13.61 -7.55 1.16
C ASN A 35 -14.16 -8.30 -0.06
N PHE A 36 -13.69 -7.90 -1.25
CA PHE A 36 -14.11 -8.46 -2.54
C PHE A 36 -13.05 -9.38 -3.17
N ARG A 37 -11.82 -9.37 -2.64
CA ARG A 37 -10.69 -10.20 -3.09
C ARG A 37 -9.88 -10.65 -1.88
N GLU A 38 -9.22 -11.80 -1.93
CA GLU A 38 -8.47 -12.37 -0.78
C GLU A 38 -7.48 -11.37 -0.17
N ALA A 39 -6.71 -10.67 -0.99
CA ALA A 39 -5.77 -9.62 -0.58
C ALA A 39 -6.31 -8.21 -0.86
N GLY A 40 -7.64 -8.04 -0.81
CA GLY A 40 -8.31 -6.76 -1.05
C GLY A 40 -8.31 -5.87 0.17
N LYS A 41 -8.52 -4.57 -0.05
CA LYS A 41 -8.85 -3.63 1.01
C LYS A 41 -10.17 -4.03 1.66
N ILE A 42 -10.26 -3.87 2.97
CA ILE A 42 -11.51 -4.03 3.72
C ILE A 42 -12.28 -2.72 3.63
N TYR A 43 -13.52 -2.82 3.20
CA TYR A 43 -14.45 -1.69 3.15
C TYR A 43 -15.51 -1.87 4.22
N PHE A 44 -15.89 -0.78 4.86
CA PHE A 44 -16.90 -0.80 5.91
C PHE A 44 -18.28 -0.48 5.34
N PHE A 45 -19.27 -1.25 5.81
CA PHE A 45 -20.68 -1.15 5.43
C PHE A 45 -21.57 -1.11 6.67
N SER A 46 -22.79 -0.56 6.53
CA SER A 46 -23.83 -0.66 7.56
C SER A 46 -24.48 -2.05 7.48
N PRO A 47 -24.57 -2.79 8.58
CA PRO A 47 -25.22 -4.10 8.61
C PRO A 47 -26.75 -4.05 8.53
N GLU A 48 -27.39 -2.89 8.71
CA GLU A 48 -28.86 -2.72 8.71
C GLU A 48 -29.59 -3.74 9.62
N GLY A 49 -29.01 -3.99 10.80
CA GLY A 49 -29.56 -4.95 11.77
C GLY A 49 -29.23 -6.43 11.49
N LEU A 50 -28.50 -6.74 10.43
CA LEU A 50 -28.01 -8.09 10.17
C LEU A 50 -26.88 -8.43 11.13
N LYS A 51 -26.90 -9.61 11.73
CA LYS A 51 -25.79 -10.18 12.51
C LYS A 51 -24.97 -11.07 11.60
N LEU A 52 -23.73 -10.66 11.35
CA LEU A 52 -22.85 -11.27 10.36
C LEU A 52 -21.57 -11.78 11.02
N ASN A 53 -21.17 -12.99 10.66
CA ASN A 53 -19.95 -13.62 11.14
C ASN A 53 -18.82 -13.52 10.10
N VAL A 54 -17.59 -13.59 10.58
CA VAL A 54 -16.42 -13.63 9.70
C VAL A 54 -16.48 -14.87 8.80
N GLY A 55 -16.28 -14.66 7.50
CA GLY A 55 -16.35 -15.70 6.47
C GLY A 55 -17.68 -15.77 5.74
N GLU A 56 -18.76 -15.19 6.26
CA GLU A 56 -20.04 -15.13 5.55
C GLU A 56 -19.93 -14.28 4.28
N LYS A 57 -20.69 -14.69 3.26
CA LYS A 57 -20.76 -13.97 2.00
C LYS A 57 -21.98 -13.07 1.98
N VAL A 58 -21.82 -11.84 1.52
CA VAL A 58 -22.84 -10.81 1.47
C VAL A 58 -22.92 -10.14 0.12
N ILE A 59 -24.09 -9.69 -0.23
CA ILE A 59 -24.33 -8.87 -1.42
C ILE A 59 -24.40 -7.42 -1.00
N VAL A 60 -23.60 -6.58 -1.66
CA VAL A 60 -23.52 -5.14 -1.40
C VAL A 60 -23.57 -4.36 -2.70
N GLU A 61 -24.07 -3.12 -2.63
CA GLU A 61 -24.02 -2.19 -3.73
C GLU A 61 -22.80 -1.27 -3.61
N THR A 62 -21.93 -1.31 -4.62
CA THR A 62 -20.72 -0.49 -4.69
C THR A 62 -20.85 0.58 -5.78
N SER A 63 -19.83 1.41 -5.95
CA SER A 63 -19.74 2.33 -7.10
C SER A 63 -19.60 1.61 -8.45
N ARG A 64 -19.25 0.32 -8.43
CA ARG A 64 -19.09 -0.51 -9.62
C ARG A 64 -20.36 -1.27 -10.01
N GLY A 65 -21.31 -1.37 -9.09
CA GLY A 65 -22.53 -2.13 -9.18
C GLY A 65 -22.71 -3.05 -7.99
N VAL A 66 -23.56 -4.06 -8.15
CA VAL A 66 -23.77 -5.11 -7.15
C VAL A 66 -22.56 -6.05 -7.15
N GLU A 67 -22.02 -6.32 -5.97
CA GLU A 67 -20.86 -7.19 -5.79
C GLU A 67 -21.09 -8.19 -4.65
N LEU A 68 -20.49 -9.39 -4.80
CA LEU A 68 -20.44 -10.37 -3.73
C LEU A 68 -19.15 -10.20 -2.94
N GLY A 69 -19.28 -9.92 -1.66
CA GLY A 69 -18.15 -9.75 -0.75
C GLY A 69 -18.09 -10.80 0.35
N THR A 70 -16.96 -10.91 1.00
CA THR A 70 -16.76 -11.79 2.16
C THR A 70 -16.52 -10.95 3.41
N VAL A 71 -17.26 -11.22 4.47
CA VAL A 71 -17.11 -10.56 5.78
C VAL A 71 -15.74 -10.92 6.37
N LYS A 72 -14.94 -9.91 6.67
CA LYS A 72 -13.63 -10.04 7.34
C LYS A 72 -13.63 -9.46 8.75
N VAL A 73 -14.51 -8.52 9.03
CA VAL A 73 -14.73 -7.97 10.36
C VAL A 73 -16.22 -8.11 10.65
N ALA A 74 -16.57 -8.88 11.69
CA ALA A 74 -17.95 -9.03 12.14
C ALA A 74 -18.49 -7.70 12.69
N ASN A 75 -19.79 -7.65 13.02
CA ASN A 75 -20.42 -6.47 13.59
C ASN A 75 -19.60 -5.87 14.73
N LYS A 76 -19.24 -4.60 14.60
CA LYS A 76 -18.46 -3.84 15.57
C LYS A 76 -18.98 -2.41 15.64
N MET A 77 -19.04 -1.86 16.86
CA MET A 77 -19.31 -0.44 17.06
C MET A 77 -18.03 0.37 16.79
N LEU A 78 -18.16 1.43 16.03
CA LEU A 78 -17.09 2.36 15.72
C LEU A 78 -17.61 3.79 15.88
N SER A 79 -16.75 4.68 16.39
CA SER A 79 -17.12 6.09 16.53
C SER A 79 -17.34 6.72 15.15
N SER A 80 -18.38 7.51 15.01
CA SER A 80 -18.67 8.23 13.75
C SER A 80 -17.52 9.12 13.27
N SER A 81 -16.64 9.54 14.18
CA SER A 81 -15.44 10.32 13.87
C SER A 81 -14.37 9.53 13.10
N GLU A 82 -14.39 8.20 13.16
CA GLU A 82 -13.45 7.31 12.46
C GLU A 82 -13.95 6.90 11.06
N ILE A 83 -15.20 7.28 10.73
CA ILE A 83 -15.86 6.93 9.46
C ILE A 83 -15.58 8.04 8.44
N VAL A 84 -14.81 7.70 7.40
CA VAL A 84 -14.34 8.67 6.38
C VAL A 84 -15.42 9.04 5.34
N SER A 85 -16.48 8.22 5.20
CA SER A 85 -17.54 8.43 4.20
C SER A 85 -18.86 7.80 4.67
N PRO A 86 -20.01 8.24 4.14
CA PRO A 86 -21.29 7.62 4.51
C PRO A 86 -21.27 6.13 4.17
N LEU A 87 -21.62 5.31 5.17
CA LEU A 87 -21.65 3.86 5.03
C LEU A 87 -22.77 3.46 4.06
N LYS A 88 -22.45 2.62 3.09
CA LYS A 88 -23.46 1.95 2.27
C LYS A 88 -24.01 0.75 3.03
N PRO A 89 -25.29 0.40 2.83
CA PRO A 89 -25.89 -0.76 3.48
C PRO A 89 -25.42 -2.08 2.85
N ILE A 90 -25.40 -3.13 3.65
CA ILE A 90 -25.39 -4.51 3.17
C ILE A 90 -26.79 -4.85 2.69
N THR A 91 -26.93 -5.23 1.42
CA THR A 91 -28.24 -5.52 0.85
C THR A 91 -28.85 -6.80 1.43
N ARG A 92 -28.08 -7.87 1.53
CA ARG A 92 -28.50 -9.16 2.11
C ARG A 92 -27.33 -10.14 2.23
N VAL A 93 -27.55 -11.20 2.99
CA VAL A 93 -26.65 -12.38 2.98
C VAL A 93 -26.77 -13.10 1.64
N ALA A 94 -25.66 -13.59 1.13
CA ALA A 94 -25.62 -14.34 -0.12
C ALA A 94 -26.22 -15.74 0.06
N THR A 95 -27.03 -16.15 -0.91
CA THR A 95 -27.61 -17.51 -0.97
C THR A 95 -26.64 -18.48 -1.66
N ALA A 96 -26.88 -19.78 -1.57
CA ALA A 96 -26.12 -20.78 -2.30
C ALA A 96 -26.19 -20.56 -3.84
N ALA A 97 -27.32 -20.05 -4.35
CA ALA A 97 -27.47 -19.70 -5.76
C ALA A 97 -26.56 -18.52 -6.16
N ASP A 98 -26.43 -17.51 -5.29
CA ASP A 98 -25.53 -16.37 -5.53
C ASP A 98 -24.06 -16.81 -5.56
N ILE A 99 -23.69 -17.71 -4.67
CA ILE A 99 -22.32 -18.24 -4.61
C ILE A 99 -22.01 -19.01 -5.89
N LYS A 100 -22.94 -19.88 -6.32
CA LYS A 100 -22.79 -20.63 -7.57
C LYS A 100 -22.70 -19.70 -8.78
N HIS A 101 -23.57 -18.68 -8.85
CA HIS A 101 -23.52 -17.69 -9.92
C HIS A 101 -22.16 -16.95 -9.98
N TYR A 102 -21.61 -16.60 -8.84
CA TYR A 102 -20.29 -16.01 -8.76
C TYR A 102 -19.19 -16.96 -9.25
N GLU A 103 -19.27 -18.24 -8.90
CA GLU A 103 -18.33 -19.27 -9.35
C GLU A 103 -18.43 -19.51 -10.86
N ASP A 104 -19.65 -19.55 -11.41
CA ASP A 104 -19.90 -19.65 -12.86
C ASP A 104 -19.30 -18.44 -13.61
N ASN A 105 -19.47 -17.21 -13.08
CA ASN A 105 -18.85 -16.01 -13.63
C ASN A 105 -17.32 -16.11 -13.63
N ARG A 106 -16.73 -16.57 -12.52
CA ARG A 106 -15.28 -16.77 -12.40
C ARG A 106 -14.75 -17.80 -13.40
N ALA A 107 -15.49 -18.86 -13.65
CA ALA A 107 -15.12 -19.84 -14.66
C ALA A 107 -15.16 -19.25 -16.09
N ALA A 108 -16.19 -18.43 -16.39
CA ALA A 108 -16.34 -17.78 -17.68
C ALA A 108 -15.27 -16.68 -17.95
N GLU A 109 -14.64 -16.14 -16.92
CA GLU A 109 -13.58 -15.12 -17.07
C GLU A 109 -12.36 -15.66 -17.83
N ALA A 110 -11.99 -16.93 -17.62
CA ALA A 110 -10.87 -17.55 -18.32
C ALA A 110 -11.12 -17.65 -19.83
N ASP A 111 -12.33 -18.05 -20.21
CA ASP A 111 -12.74 -18.11 -21.62
C ASP A 111 -12.80 -16.70 -22.24
N ALA A 112 -13.29 -15.74 -21.47
CA ALA A 112 -13.35 -14.34 -21.90
C ALA A 112 -11.95 -13.77 -22.20
N ILE A 113 -10.96 -14.07 -21.36
CA ILE A 113 -9.57 -13.68 -21.59
C ILE A 113 -9.05 -14.27 -22.89
N ALA A 114 -9.20 -15.58 -23.11
CA ALA A 114 -8.71 -16.25 -24.32
C ALA A 114 -9.35 -15.72 -25.62
N ILE A 115 -10.64 -15.36 -25.57
CA ILE A 115 -11.34 -14.71 -26.69
C ILE A 115 -10.81 -13.31 -26.92
N CYS A 116 -10.61 -12.54 -25.86
CA CYS A 116 -10.12 -11.16 -25.94
C CYS A 116 -8.69 -11.13 -26.49
N GLU A 117 -7.79 -12.02 -26.05
CA GLU A 117 -6.41 -12.11 -26.55
C GLU A 117 -6.36 -12.30 -28.08
N LYS A 118 -7.14 -13.24 -28.61
CA LYS A 118 -7.24 -13.44 -30.07
C LYS A 118 -7.71 -12.20 -30.81
N LYS A 119 -8.64 -11.44 -30.21
CA LYS A 119 -9.14 -10.19 -30.82
C LYS A 119 -8.10 -9.08 -30.75
N VAL A 120 -7.37 -8.96 -29.64
CA VAL A 120 -6.25 -8.01 -29.48
C VAL A 120 -5.18 -8.27 -30.55
N GLU A 121 -4.83 -9.55 -30.80
CA GLU A 121 -3.91 -9.95 -31.85
C GLU A 121 -4.43 -9.57 -33.25
N ASN A 122 -5.72 -9.86 -33.54
CA ASN A 122 -6.34 -9.55 -34.82
C ASN A 122 -6.39 -8.05 -35.12
N HIS A 123 -6.57 -7.23 -34.09
CA HIS A 123 -6.53 -5.76 -34.20
C HIS A 123 -5.09 -5.18 -34.16
N GLY A 124 -4.08 -6.01 -33.96
CA GLY A 124 -2.67 -5.59 -33.92
C GLY A 124 -2.34 -4.61 -32.79
N LEU A 125 -3.04 -4.71 -31.65
CA LEU A 125 -2.89 -3.79 -30.54
C LEU A 125 -1.74 -4.20 -29.63
N GLY A 126 -0.82 -3.25 -29.35
CA GLY A 126 0.32 -3.44 -28.44
C GLY A 126 -0.08 -3.38 -26.97
N MET A 127 -1.01 -4.24 -26.54
CA MET A 127 -1.47 -4.34 -25.15
C MET A 127 -1.40 -5.79 -24.67
N LYS A 128 -1.09 -5.98 -23.38
CA LYS A 128 -1.04 -7.27 -22.72
C LYS A 128 -2.23 -7.40 -21.78
N LEU A 129 -3.07 -8.41 -21.97
CA LEU A 129 -4.15 -8.71 -21.05
C LEU A 129 -3.59 -9.34 -19.77
N VAL A 130 -4.17 -8.95 -18.65
CA VAL A 130 -3.78 -9.42 -17.30
C VAL A 130 -4.91 -10.20 -16.65
N GLY A 131 -6.15 -9.84 -16.94
CA GLY A 131 -7.31 -10.51 -16.37
C GLY A 131 -8.63 -9.95 -16.89
N ALA A 132 -9.71 -10.66 -16.57
CA ALA A 132 -11.08 -10.23 -16.81
C ALA A 132 -11.92 -10.42 -15.54
N GLU A 133 -12.99 -9.65 -15.40
CA GLU A 133 -13.89 -9.70 -14.25
C GLU A 133 -15.30 -9.36 -14.68
N TYR A 134 -16.25 -10.28 -14.45
CA TYR A 134 -17.67 -9.98 -14.58
C TYR A 134 -18.18 -9.28 -13.34
N THR A 135 -19.01 -8.25 -13.48
CA THR A 135 -19.82 -7.75 -12.36
C THR A 135 -20.79 -8.86 -11.92
N PHE A 136 -21.17 -8.87 -10.64
CA PHE A 136 -22.03 -9.93 -10.11
C PHE A 136 -23.36 -10.06 -10.87
N ASP A 137 -23.91 -8.96 -11.37
CA ASP A 137 -25.14 -8.89 -12.16
C ASP A 137 -24.94 -9.15 -13.67
N ASN A 138 -23.72 -9.47 -14.09
CA ASN A 138 -23.31 -9.65 -15.50
C ASN A 138 -23.59 -8.43 -16.40
N SER A 139 -23.86 -7.26 -15.82
CA SER A 139 -24.11 -6.03 -16.57
C SER A 139 -22.87 -5.49 -17.28
N LYS A 140 -21.68 -5.86 -16.78
CA LYS A 140 -20.40 -5.43 -17.33
C LYS A 140 -19.38 -6.55 -17.30
N LEU A 141 -18.49 -6.54 -18.29
CA LEU A 141 -17.27 -7.33 -18.33
C LEU A 141 -16.08 -6.37 -18.44
N ILE A 142 -15.21 -6.42 -17.44
CA ILE A 142 -14.05 -5.54 -17.29
C ILE A 142 -12.80 -6.33 -17.66
N PHE A 143 -12.03 -5.85 -18.63
CA PHE A 143 -10.73 -6.42 -18.96
C PHE A 143 -9.63 -5.52 -18.39
N TYR A 144 -8.69 -6.11 -17.68
CA TYR A 144 -7.50 -5.43 -17.15
C TYR A 144 -6.33 -5.67 -18.08
N PHE A 145 -5.63 -4.61 -18.44
CA PHE A 145 -4.49 -4.71 -19.36
C PHE A 145 -3.36 -3.76 -18.96
N THR A 146 -2.16 -4.05 -19.46
CA THR A 146 -0.99 -3.18 -19.43
C THR A 146 -0.57 -2.82 -20.86
N CYS A 147 -0.08 -1.62 -21.06
CA CYS A 147 0.52 -1.16 -22.32
C CYS A 147 1.58 -0.08 -22.04
N GLU A 148 2.59 -0.01 -22.89
CA GLU A 148 3.68 0.97 -22.81
C GLU A 148 3.29 2.31 -23.44
N SER A 149 2.40 2.27 -24.44
CA SER A 149 1.97 3.43 -25.20
C SER A 149 0.44 3.56 -25.20
N ARG A 150 -0.05 4.72 -25.59
CA ARG A 150 -1.49 4.95 -25.73
C ARG A 150 -2.05 4.12 -26.90
N VAL A 151 -3.04 3.29 -26.60
CA VAL A 151 -3.70 2.39 -27.55
C VAL A 151 -5.11 2.89 -27.87
N ASP A 152 -5.50 2.88 -29.15
CA ASP A 152 -6.90 3.10 -29.55
C ASP A 152 -7.63 1.76 -29.62
N PHE A 153 -8.49 1.51 -28.65
CA PHE A 153 -9.23 0.27 -28.51
C PHE A 153 -10.72 0.38 -28.87
N ARG A 154 -11.15 1.44 -29.58
CA ARG A 154 -12.58 1.65 -29.90
C ARG A 154 -13.17 0.53 -30.75
N GLU A 155 -12.43 0.04 -31.72
CA GLU A 155 -12.87 -1.09 -32.58
C GLU A 155 -12.89 -2.40 -31.80
N LEU A 156 -11.86 -2.66 -30.98
CA LEU A 156 -11.83 -3.83 -30.10
C LEU A 156 -13.04 -3.86 -29.15
N VAL A 157 -13.40 -2.72 -28.53
CA VAL A 157 -14.57 -2.66 -27.63
C VAL A 157 -15.86 -3.00 -28.36
N ARG A 158 -16.06 -2.52 -29.59
CA ARG A 158 -17.25 -2.85 -30.40
C ARG A 158 -17.31 -4.35 -30.73
N ASP A 159 -16.20 -4.93 -31.11
CA ASP A 159 -16.08 -6.32 -31.45
C ASP A 159 -16.32 -7.23 -30.21
N LEU A 160 -15.74 -6.88 -29.06
CA LEU A 160 -15.98 -7.57 -27.79
C LEU A 160 -17.45 -7.45 -27.36
N ALA A 161 -18.04 -6.26 -27.45
CA ALA A 161 -19.44 -6.03 -27.10
C ALA A 161 -20.40 -6.88 -27.96
N SER A 162 -20.11 -7.03 -29.26
CA SER A 162 -20.90 -7.90 -30.15
C SER A 162 -20.81 -9.38 -29.76
N THR A 163 -19.66 -9.82 -29.29
CA THR A 163 -19.37 -11.20 -28.91
C THR A 163 -20.00 -11.56 -27.56
N PHE A 164 -19.77 -10.74 -26.54
CA PHE A 164 -20.23 -11.02 -25.17
C PHE A 164 -21.65 -10.50 -24.89
N ARG A 165 -22.20 -9.66 -25.74
CA ARG A 165 -23.52 -9.01 -25.57
C ARG A 165 -23.70 -8.31 -24.24
N THR A 166 -22.62 -7.77 -23.71
CA THR A 166 -22.54 -7.11 -22.41
C THR A 166 -21.71 -5.83 -22.54
N ARG A 167 -21.84 -4.91 -21.61
CA ARG A 167 -21.02 -3.68 -21.60
C ARG A 167 -19.56 -4.02 -21.31
N ILE A 168 -18.68 -3.69 -22.24
CA ILE A 168 -17.24 -3.91 -22.11
C ILE A 168 -16.58 -2.66 -21.52
N GLU A 169 -15.73 -2.87 -20.52
CA GLU A 169 -14.87 -1.84 -19.93
C GLU A 169 -13.41 -2.32 -20.03
N LEU A 170 -12.56 -1.54 -20.68
CA LEU A 170 -11.11 -1.78 -20.73
C LEU A 170 -10.43 -0.87 -19.71
N ARG A 171 -9.70 -1.48 -18.76
CA ARG A 171 -9.02 -0.77 -17.69
C ARG A 171 -7.52 -1.02 -17.75
N GLN A 172 -6.78 0.04 -18.05
CA GLN A 172 -5.32 0.00 -17.92
C GLN A 172 -4.93 -0.03 -16.45
N ILE A 173 -3.99 -0.91 -16.10
CA ILE A 173 -3.46 -1.07 -14.75
C ILE A 173 -1.95 -0.84 -14.74
N GLY A 174 -1.44 -0.43 -13.58
CA GLY A 174 0.00 -0.26 -13.38
C GLY A 174 0.72 -1.60 -13.18
N ILE A 175 2.04 -1.61 -13.40
CA ILE A 175 2.89 -2.81 -13.30
C ILE A 175 2.84 -3.49 -11.92
N ARG A 176 2.59 -2.74 -10.85
CA ARG A 176 2.44 -3.31 -9.50
C ARG A 176 1.07 -3.98 -9.34
N ASP A 177 0.02 -3.42 -9.93
CA ASP A 177 -1.31 -4.03 -9.91
C ASP A 177 -1.34 -5.28 -10.79
N GLU A 178 -0.61 -5.29 -11.92
CA GLU A 178 -0.37 -6.50 -12.70
C GLU A 178 0.28 -7.59 -11.82
N ALA A 179 1.38 -7.28 -11.15
CA ALA A 179 2.05 -8.22 -10.26
C ALA A 179 1.14 -8.68 -9.10
N LYS A 180 0.26 -7.80 -8.59
CA LYS A 180 -0.74 -8.13 -7.58
C LYS A 180 -1.79 -9.11 -8.08
N MET A 181 -2.26 -8.93 -9.31
CA MET A 181 -3.29 -9.79 -9.94
C MET A 181 -2.72 -11.16 -10.30
N LEU A 182 -1.53 -11.20 -10.88
CA LEU A 182 -0.85 -12.44 -11.26
C LEU A 182 -0.37 -13.23 -10.03
N GLY A 183 -0.04 -12.52 -8.95
CA GLY A 183 0.52 -13.14 -7.76
C GLY A 183 1.96 -13.62 -7.96
N GLY A 184 2.38 -14.57 -7.12
CA GLY A 184 3.71 -15.19 -7.22
C GLY A 184 4.48 -15.15 -5.90
N ILE A 185 5.76 -15.50 -5.97
CA ILE A 185 6.68 -15.60 -4.84
C ILE A 185 7.77 -14.53 -4.98
N GLY A 186 8.01 -13.78 -3.91
CA GLY A 186 9.07 -12.79 -3.87
C GLY A 186 10.46 -13.40 -3.66
N VAL A 187 11.49 -12.58 -3.76
CA VAL A 187 12.90 -12.98 -3.49
C VAL A 187 13.11 -13.52 -2.07
N CYS A 188 12.21 -13.20 -1.13
CA CYS A 188 12.22 -13.70 0.24
C CYS A 188 11.57 -15.09 0.40
N GLY A 189 11.10 -15.74 -0.67
CA GLY A 189 10.44 -17.03 -0.66
C GLY A 189 8.99 -17.03 -0.17
N ARG A 190 8.40 -15.84 0.11
CA ARG A 190 7.00 -15.68 0.52
C ARG A 190 6.15 -15.19 -0.65
N LYS A 191 4.82 -15.36 -0.57
CA LYS A 191 3.88 -14.73 -1.50
C LYS A 191 4.15 -13.23 -1.58
N LEU A 192 3.97 -12.62 -2.75
CA LEU A 192 4.12 -11.19 -2.94
C LEU A 192 3.28 -10.42 -1.91
N CYS A 193 3.89 -9.42 -1.23
CA CYS A 193 3.22 -8.63 -0.20
C CYS A 193 1.94 -7.98 -0.75
N CYS A 194 2.00 -7.43 -1.97
CA CYS A 194 0.87 -6.81 -2.65
C CYS A 194 -0.28 -7.79 -2.94
N ALA A 195 0.02 -9.06 -3.19
CA ALA A 195 -0.98 -10.09 -3.46
C ALA A 195 -1.47 -10.80 -2.18
N ASN A 196 -0.88 -10.52 -1.01
CA ASN A 196 -1.22 -11.20 0.23
C ASN A 196 -1.89 -10.26 1.26
N PHE A 197 -1.15 -9.30 1.82
CA PHE A 197 -1.63 -8.50 2.97
C PHE A 197 -1.50 -6.99 2.76
N LEU A 198 -0.59 -6.52 1.88
CA LEU A 198 -0.34 -5.11 1.67
C LEU A 198 -1.27 -4.56 0.59
N SER A 199 -2.40 -4.01 1.01
CA SER A 199 -3.42 -3.48 0.10
C SER A 199 -3.14 -2.05 -0.34
N ASP A 200 -2.55 -1.24 0.55
CA ASP A 200 -2.27 0.17 0.32
C ASP A 200 -0.78 0.39 0.06
N PHE A 201 -0.47 1.25 -0.92
CA PHE A 201 0.90 1.55 -1.32
C PHE A 201 1.26 2.98 -1.01
N VAL A 202 2.32 3.13 -0.21
CA VAL A 202 2.97 4.41 0.05
C VAL A 202 4.29 4.44 -0.71
N GLN A 203 4.74 5.60 -1.10
CA GLN A 203 6.02 5.77 -1.80
C GLN A 203 7.17 5.17 -1.01
N VAL A 204 8.08 4.50 -1.74
CA VAL A 204 9.29 3.87 -1.20
C VAL A 204 10.49 4.65 -1.69
N SER A 205 11.39 5.04 -0.79
CA SER A 205 12.61 5.77 -1.13
C SER A 205 13.85 4.88 -1.04
N ILE A 206 14.90 5.24 -1.77
CA ILE A 206 16.21 4.60 -1.69
C ILE A 206 16.82 4.77 -0.29
N LYS A 207 16.48 5.86 0.42
CA LYS A 207 16.89 6.09 1.80
C LYS A 207 16.45 4.95 2.71
N MET A 208 15.21 4.46 2.57
CA MET A 208 14.71 3.32 3.35
C MET A 208 15.54 2.05 3.11
N ALA A 209 15.98 1.81 1.87
CA ALA A 209 16.86 0.68 1.57
C ALA A 209 18.23 0.83 2.22
N LYS A 210 18.82 2.05 2.23
CA LYS A 210 20.09 2.34 2.93
C LYS A 210 19.97 2.11 4.44
N GLU A 211 18.92 2.61 5.07
CA GLU A 211 18.68 2.47 6.50
C GLU A 211 18.47 1.01 6.93
N GLN A 212 17.94 0.19 6.03
CA GLN A 212 17.76 -1.25 6.24
C GLN A 212 18.99 -2.09 5.81
N ASN A 213 20.11 -1.44 5.50
CA ASN A 213 21.37 -2.07 5.07
C ASN A 213 21.25 -2.92 3.80
N PHE A 214 20.32 -2.60 2.90
CA PHE A 214 20.27 -3.24 1.59
C PHE A 214 21.36 -2.70 0.67
N SER A 215 21.93 -3.59 -0.14
CA SER A 215 22.78 -3.19 -1.27
C SER A 215 21.95 -2.38 -2.25
N LEU A 216 22.47 -1.25 -2.73
CA LEU A 216 21.79 -0.38 -3.70
C LEU A 216 21.77 -0.93 -5.13
N ASN A 217 22.13 -2.20 -5.31
CA ASN A 217 21.98 -2.88 -6.59
C ASN A 217 20.48 -3.03 -6.90
N SER A 218 20.03 -2.52 -8.05
CA SER A 218 18.64 -2.55 -8.48
C SER A 218 18.04 -3.96 -8.45
N SER A 219 18.80 -4.99 -8.80
CA SER A 219 18.35 -6.40 -8.72
C SER A 219 18.08 -6.89 -7.30
N LYS A 220 18.59 -6.21 -6.27
CA LYS A 220 18.41 -6.58 -4.85
C LYS A 220 17.34 -5.77 -4.15
N VAL A 221 17.05 -4.56 -4.62
CA VAL A 221 16.05 -3.66 -4.01
C VAL A 221 14.73 -3.58 -4.79
N SER A 222 14.68 -4.17 -6.01
CA SER A 222 13.46 -4.20 -6.81
C SER A 222 12.62 -5.44 -6.53
N GLY A 223 11.32 -5.26 -6.51
CA GLY A 223 10.33 -6.34 -6.44
C GLY A 223 10.08 -6.96 -7.81
N ALA A 224 9.23 -7.99 -7.85
CA ALA A 224 8.80 -8.65 -9.09
C ALA A 224 8.14 -7.69 -10.12
N CYS A 225 7.59 -6.57 -9.65
CA CYS A 225 7.01 -5.51 -10.49
C CYS A 225 8.06 -4.53 -11.06
N GLY A 226 9.37 -4.73 -10.82
CA GLY A 226 10.44 -3.83 -11.27
C GLY A 226 10.60 -2.54 -10.47
N ARG A 227 9.67 -2.18 -9.59
CA ARG A 227 9.76 -1.03 -8.69
C ARG A 227 10.42 -1.41 -7.36
N LEU A 228 10.82 -0.42 -6.56
CA LEU A 228 11.35 -0.67 -5.22
C LEU A 228 10.40 -1.55 -4.39
N MET A 229 10.98 -2.46 -3.62
CA MET A 229 10.22 -3.42 -2.81
C MET A 229 9.35 -2.72 -1.78
N CYS A 230 8.04 -2.99 -1.80
CA CYS A 230 7.07 -2.41 -0.87
C CYS A 230 7.29 -2.82 0.60
N CYS A 231 7.94 -3.96 0.86
CA CYS A 231 8.33 -4.36 2.22
C CYS A 231 9.32 -3.40 2.86
N LEU A 232 10.16 -2.69 2.09
CA LEU A 232 11.04 -1.65 2.63
C LEU A 232 10.26 -0.57 3.37
N ARG A 233 9.14 -0.11 2.82
CA ARG A 233 8.28 0.87 3.49
C ARG A 233 7.51 0.26 4.65
N TYR A 234 7.01 -0.97 4.48
CA TYR A 234 6.25 -1.67 5.51
C TYR A 234 7.06 -1.89 6.78
N GLU A 235 8.35 -2.23 6.64
CA GLU A 235 9.25 -2.49 7.77
C GLU A 235 9.96 -1.24 8.30
N HIS A 236 9.88 -0.11 7.57
CA HIS A 236 10.68 1.09 7.82
C HIS A 236 10.54 1.63 9.25
N GLU A 237 9.33 1.74 9.78
CA GLU A 237 9.09 2.26 11.13
C GLU A 237 9.77 1.42 12.22
N THR A 238 9.77 0.10 12.03
CA THR A 238 10.47 -0.83 12.93
C THR A 238 11.99 -0.62 12.88
N TYR A 239 12.53 -0.38 11.67
CA TYR A 239 13.95 -0.07 11.52
C TYR A 239 14.30 1.29 12.09
N GLU A 240 13.49 2.32 11.88
CA GLU A 240 13.72 3.65 12.47
C GLU A 240 13.77 3.58 14.00
N ASP A 241 12.85 2.85 14.63
CA ASP A 241 12.87 2.68 16.09
C ASP A 241 14.12 1.92 16.54
N ALA A 242 14.44 0.82 15.87
CA ALA A 242 15.62 0.03 16.18
C ALA A 242 16.93 0.84 16.04
N ILE A 243 17.04 1.68 15.01
CA ILE A 243 18.21 2.55 14.76
C ILE A 243 18.37 3.59 15.87
N LYS A 244 17.27 4.19 16.37
CA LYS A 244 17.33 5.15 17.49
C LYS A 244 17.98 4.56 18.75
N HIS A 245 17.79 3.25 18.96
CA HIS A 245 18.29 2.53 20.14
C HIS A 245 19.62 1.81 19.89
N THR A 246 20.21 1.93 18.68
CA THR A 246 21.47 1.28 18.32
C THR A 246 22.59 2.34 18.17
N PRO A 247 23.78 2.12 18.74
CA PRO A 247 24.93 2.99 18.49
C PRO A 247 25.28 3.02 17.00
N SER A 248 25.46 4.21 16.43
CA SER A 248 25.78 4.38 15.01
C SER A 248 27.20 3.93 14.70
N VAL A 249 27.44 3.54 13.43
CA VAL A 249 28.79 3.24 12.93
C VAL A 249 29.70 4.45 13.15
N GLY A 250 30.94 4.22 13.63
CA GLY A 250 31.90 5.25 13.99
C GLY A 250 31.75 5.78 15.43
N SER A 251 30.75 5.35 16.19
CA SER A 251 30.65 5.66 17.63
C SER A 251 31.76 4.97 18.40
N VAL A 252 32.33 5.67 19.38
CA VAL A 252 33.23 5.06 20.34
C VAL A 252 32.40 4.51 21.50
N VAL A 253 32.60 3.24 21.79
CA VAL A 253 31.86 2.52 22.85
C VAL A 253 32.81 1.83 23.82
N LYS A 254 32.38 1.75 25.06
CA LYS A 254 33.05 0.96 26.08
C LYS A 254 32.38 -0.40 26.16
N THR A 255 33.15 -1.46 25.97
CA THR A 255 32.72 -2.86 26.07
C THR A 255 33.32 -3.53 27.31
N VAL A 256 32.95 -4.78 27.57
CA VAL A 256 33.56 -5.60 28.64
C VAL A 256 35.04 -5.89 28.38
N ASP A 257 35.46 -5.88 27.11
CA ASP A 257 36.83 -6.20 26.68
C ASP A 257 37.70 -4.94 26.46
N GLY A 258 37.17 -3.74 26.69
CA GLY A 258 37.85 -2.47 26.48
C GLY A 258 37.08 -1.47 25.61
N ASP A 259 37.72 -0.35 25.32
CA ASP A 259 37.13 0.68 24.46
C ASP A 259 37.36 0.35 22.97
N GLY A 260 36.39 0.69 22.12
CA GLY A 260 36.48 0.39 20.70
C GLY A 260 35.53 1.24 19.85
N VAL A 261 35.64 1.08 18.53
CA VAL A 261 34.84 1.79 17.53
C VAL A 261 33.86 0.83 16.86
N VAL A 262 32.61 1.26 16.79
CA VAL A 262 31.54 0.52 16.06
C VAL A 262 31.83 0.56 14.55
N ILE A 263 31.94 -0.60 13.92
CA ILE A 263 32.21 -0.72 12.49
C ILE A 263 31.01 -1.22 11.70
N GLU A 264 30.10 -1.93 12.33
CA GLU A 264 28.88 -2.48 11.73
C GLU A 264 27.76 -2.53 12.76
N THR A 265 26.54 -2.33 12.33
CA THR A 265 25.35 -2.40 13.21
C THR A 265 24.30 -3.32 12.62
N LYS A 266 23.63 -4.06 13.50
CA LYS A 266 22.45 -4.89 13.20
C LYS A 266 21.28 -4.41 14.06
N PRO A 267 20.58 -3.35 13.66
CA PRO A 267 19.59 -2.67 14.50
C PRO A 267 18.50 -3.61 15.03
N LEU A 268 17.90 -4.44 14.19
CA LEU A 268 16.83 -5.35 14.61
C LEU A 268 17.29 -6.42 15.61
N ALA A 269 18.53 -6.91 15.47
CA ALA A 269 19.12 -7.85 16.42
C ALA A 269 19.64 -7.14 17.69
N ARG A 270 19.68 -5.79 17.69
CA ARG A 270 20.31 -4.96 18.72
C ARG A 270 21.75 -5.37 19.00
N GLU A 271 22.50 -5.66 17.93
CA GLU A 271 23.89 -6.09 17.97
C GLU A 271 24.76 -5.08 17.20
N ILE A 272 25.98 -4.90 17.70
CA ILE A 272 27.00 -4.08 17.07
C ILE A 272 28.31 -4.85 16.99
N LYS A 273 29.06 -4.59 15.93
CA LYS A 273 30.40 -5.13 15.75
C LYS A 273 31.42 -4.03 16.06
N VAL A 274 32.28 -4.30 17.01
CA VAL A 274 33.22 -3.31 17.55
C VAL A 274 34.64 -3.77 17.26
N ARG A 275 35.48 -2.83 16.81
CA ARG A 275 36.92 -3.00 16.74
C ARG A 275 37.53 -2.39 17.99
N LEU A 276 38.21 -3.18 18.80
CA LEU A 276 38.86 -2.73 20.03
C LEU A 276 40.08 -1.86 19.72
N SER A 277 40.30 -0.83 20.50
CA SER A 277 41.40 0.13 20.29
C SER A 277 42.78 -0.41 20.71
N ASP A 278 42.80 -1.38 21.64
CA ASP A 278 44.06 -1.89 22.20
C ASP A 278 44.78 -2.88 21.26
N ASN A 279 44.05 -3.45 20.26
CA ASN A 279 44.61 -4.42 19.32
C ASN A 279 44.01 -4.20 17.91
N ASP A 280 44.62 -3.34 17.13
CA ASP A 280 44.19 -3.07 15.75
C ASP A 280 44.30 -4.28 14.80
N LYS A 281 44.97 -5.36 15.27
CA LYS A 281 45.13 -6.62 14.53
C LYS A 281 44.08 -7.68 14.85
N ASP A 282 43.29 -7.48 15.91
CA ASP A 282 42.28 -8.46 16.32
C ASP A 282 41.02 -8.33 15.43
N ALA A 283 40.42 -9.48 15.16
CA ALA A 283 39.16 -9.51 14.44
C ALA A 283 38.06 -8.78 15.24
N PRO A 284 37.23 -7.97 14.58
CA PRO A 284 36.14 -7.27 15.24
C PRO A 284 35.18 -8.25 15.95
N LYS A 285 34.80 -7.92 17.17
CA LYS A 285 33.92 -8.74 18.02
C LYS A 285 32.48 -8.22 17.99
N LEU A 286 31.51 -9.13 18.18
CA LEU A 286 30.09 -8.85 18.24
C LEU A 286 29.65 -8.65 19.69
N TYR A 287 28.92 -7.55 19.97
CA TYR A 287 28.36 -7.23 21.28
C TYR A 287 26.88 -6.87 21.15
N LYS A 288 26.11 -7.12 22.20
CA LYS A 288 24.74 -6.60 22.30
C LYS A 288 24.75 -5.14 22.67
N CYS A 289 23.83 -4.35 22.13
CA CYS A 289 23.73 -2.92 22.44
C CYS A 289 23.51 -2.64 23.93
N ALA A 290 22.90 -3.58 24.67
CA ALA A 290 22.67 -3.47 26.10
C ALA A 290 23.97 -3.59 26.92
N ASP A 291 25.00 -4.27 26.42
CA ASP A 291 26.24 -4.57 27.10
C ASP A 291 27.34 -3.53 26.87
N VAL A 292 27.03 -2.46 26.13
CA VAL A 292 27.98 -1.43 25.75
C VAL A 292 27.51 -0.03 26.19
N LYS A 293 28.46 0.80 26.58
CA LYS A 293 28.20 2.21 26.91
C LYS A 293 28.78 3.11 25.83
N VAL A 294 27.94 3.95 25.22
CA VAL A 294 28.38 4.94 24.22
C VAL A 294 29.18 6.02 24.91
N LEU A 295 30.43 6.21 24.52
CA LEU A 295 31.35 7.27 25.04
C LEU A 295 31.27 8.51 24.14
N SER A 296 31.27 8.32 22.82
CA SER A 296 31.19 9.41 21.85
C SER A 296 30.41 8.97 20.61
N ARG A 297 29.58 9.85 20.08
CA ARG A 297 28.94 9.65 18.79
C ARG A 297 29.79 10.28 17.68
N PRO A 298 29.83 9.71 16.48
CA PRO A 298 30.56 10.34 15.38
C PRO A 298 29.98 11.72 15.12
N HIS A 299 30.82 12.71 14.95
CA HIS A 299 30.40 14.01 14.46
C HIS A 299 29.72 13.79 13.12
N LYS A 300 28.44 14.15 13.00
CA LYS A 300 27.77 14.24 11.69
C LYS A 300 28.56 15.28 10.89
N GLN A 301 29.53 14.85 10.08
CA GLN A 301 29.95 15.66 8.97
C GLN A 301 28.69 15.89 8.15
N SER A 302 28.28 17.13 8.06
CA SER A 302 27.22 17.58 7.16
C SER A 302 27.74 17.41 5.73
N ASN A 303 27.77 16.19 5.24
CA ASN A 303 27.74 15.95 3.83
C ASN A 303 26.36 16.43 3.36
N LYS A 304 26.29 17.72 3.05
CA LYS A 304 25.37 18.27 2.07
C LYS A 304 25.80 17.72 0.69
N GLN A 305 25.80 16.42 0.51
CA GLN A 305 25.50 15.85 -0.76
C GLN A 305 24.00 16.07 -0.91
N LYS A 306 23.69 16.89 -1.90
CA LYS A 306 22.35 17.07 -2.42
C LYS A 306 21.73 15.67 -2.59
N ASP A 307 20.88 15.29 -1.62
CA ASP A 307 19.84 14.32 -1.86
C ASP A 307 18.83 15.05 -2.79
N GLU A 308 19.20 15.16 -4.04
CA GLU A 308 18.21 15.30 -5.10
C GLU A 308 17.42 14.00 -5.01
N ASP A 309 16.28 14.09 -4.35
CA ASP A 309 15.23 13.11 -4.41
C ASP A 309 14.91 12.92 -5.90
N GLU A 310 15.54 11.95 -6.54
CA GLU A 310 15.00 11.35 -7.75
C GLU A 310 13.70 10.66 -7.33
N ILE A 311 12.67 11.46 -7.23
CA ILE A 311 11.29 11.01 -7.28
C ILE A 311 11.15 10.41 -8.67
N ILE A 312 11.23 9.11 -8.78
CA ILE A 312 10.75 8.40 -9.95
C ILE A 312 9.24 8.56 -9.87
N GLU A 313 8.74 9.58 -10.58
CA GLU A 313 7.30 9.80 -10.76
C GLU A 313 6.69 8.53 -11.36
N ASP A 314 5.59 8.12 -10.76
CA ASP A 314 4.74 6.99 -11.15
C ASP A 314 3.90 7.29 -12.40
#